data_888a208a2fe9d3a697a4004fc5790b77
#
_entry.id   888a208a2fe9d3a697a4004fc5790b77
#
_cell.length_a   1.000
_cell.length_b   1.000
_cell.length_c   1.000
_cell.angle_alpha   90.00
_cell.angle_beta   90.00
_cell.angle_gamma   90.00
#
_symmetry.space_group_name_H-M   'P 1'
#
loop_
_entity.id
_entity.type
_entity.pdbx_description
1 polymer ?
#
loop_
_entity_poly.entity_id
_entity_poly.type
_entity_poly.pdbx_seq_one_letter_code
_entity_poly.pdbx_strand_id
1 'polypeptide(L)'
;LEAEGVIGGGDLARMKEEAEALVAEEARAVIEAPWPEPHRAGENVLAKEPRRIRIEPLEPSTRGQAAANLPPVETGPPFDAKGKTFLEAVTMGVADALSADPRVFVFGEDVGGKYGNAFLLLRPLLAQCADRIINSPLAEGAVLGVCVGAALAGQRPIGEMQFNDFVATGFNQLVNNAAKIRYRWGESVPMVVRMPWGGLRHAGPYHSQNTEAWFYRTPGLKIVVPSTPYDARALLASAVADPDPVLYYEHIALYRDPRVKQVLAAEAPAPIRIGKAALRRRGSALAIVSYGAYVHVAMRVAGKLAKDGIEAAVLDLRSLAPLDRDALLALALQCGRVLIVHEDTRTGSVGESLAAIIQEEAFEYLDAPVRIVGSLDTPVPYSPPLEEAFLPSEEEVEKAARLLLAY
;
A
#
# COMPACT_ATOMS: atom_id res chain seq x y z
N LEU A 1 25.25 40.54 2.10
CA LEU A 1 26.08 40.19 0.94
C LEU A 1 26.75 41.44 0.33
N GLU A 2 26.04 42.53 0.05
CA GLU A 2 26.65 43.78 -0.43
C GLU A 2 27.61 44.37 0.66
N ALA A 3 27.14 44.41 1.91
CA ALA A 3 27.94 44.91 3.04
C ALA A 3 29.22 44.08 3.31
N GLU A 4 29.22 42.82 2.89
CA GLU A 4 30.34 41.88 3.02
C GLU A 4 31.19 41.80 1.74
N GLY A 5 30.82 42.56 0.70
CA GLY A 5 31.54 42.57 -0.59
C GLY A 5 31.46 41.29 -1.40
N VAL A 6 30.46 40.43 -1.09
CA VAL A 6 30.18 39.18 -1.85
C VAL A 6 29.54 39.50 -3.19
N ILE A 7 28.68 40.54 -3.25
CA ILE A 7 28.10 41.10 -4.47
C ILE A 7 28.36 42.60 -4.52
N GLY A 8 28.32 43.17 -5.72
CA GLY A 8 28.58 44.61 -5.91
C GLY A 8 27.46 45.51 -5.35
N GLY A 9 27.80 46.74 -5.03
CA GLY A 9 26.82 47.73 -4.61
C GLY A 9 25.75 47.96 -5.70
N GLY A 10 24.50 47.82 -5.37
CA GLY A 10 23.35 47.90 -6.29
C GLY A 10 22.94 46.58 -6.95
N ASP A 11 23.73 45.51 -6.80
CA ASP A 11 23.37 44.20 -7.38
C ASP A 11 22.05 43.63 -6.84
N LEU A 12 21.80 43.82 -5.55
CA LEU A 12 20.54 43.38 -4.95
C LEU A 12 19.34 44.11 -5.52
N ALA A 13 19.43 45.41 -5.76
CA ALA A 13 18.38 46.19 -6.38
C ALA A 13 18.13 45.74 -7.83
N ARG A 14 19.21 45.53 -8.60
CA ARG A 14 19.11 45.02 -9.99
C ARG A 14 18.51 43.62 -10.04
N MET A 15 18.95 42.67 -9.20
CA MET A 15 18.38 41.33 -9.11
C MET A 15 16.88 41.36 -8.77
N LYS A 16 16.47 42.26 -7.90
CA LYS A 16 15.06 42.45 -7.56
C LYS A 16 14.25 42.95 -8.77
N GLU A 17 14.77 43.97 -9.47
CA GLU A 17 14.10 44.51 -10.66
C GLU A 17 13.99 43.49 -11.79
N GLU A 18 15.06 42.71 -12.04
CA GLU A 18 15.07 41.60 -13.00
C GLU A 18 14.04 40.53 -12.62
N ALA A 19 13.97 40.13 -11.35
CA ALA A 19 12.97 39.16 -10.86
C ALA A 19 11.53 39.68 -11.00
N GLU A 20 11.27 40.95 -10.64
CA GLU A 20 9.97 41.58 -10.79
C GLU A 20 9.53 41.68 -12.26
N ALA A 21 10.46 42.02 -13.16
CA ALA A 21 10.21 42.07 -14.61
C ALA A 21 9.88 40.68 -15.16
N LEU A 22 10.65 39.66 -14.80
CA LEU A 22 10.40 38.27 -15.19
C LEU A 22 9.03 37.77 -14.71
N VAL A 23 8.71 37.99 -13.43
CA VAL A 23 7.39 37.62 -12.86
C VAL A 23 6.24 38.33 -13.57
N ALA A 24 6.42 39.62 -13.92
CA ALA A 24 5.38 40.39 -14.63
C ALA A 24 5.19 39.89 -16.08
N GLU A 25 6.25 39.45 -16.75
CA GLU A 25 6.20 38.85 -18.08
C GLU A 25 5.47 37.50 -18.05
N GLU A 26 5.89 36.61 -17.16
CA GLU A 26 5.27 35.29 -17.00
C GLU A 26 3.79 35.39 -16.57
N ALA A 27 3.47 36.33 -15.68
CA ALA A 27 2.08 36.58 -15.29
C ALA A 27 1.21 37.01 -16.47
N ARG A 28 1.72 37.86 -17.36
CA ARG A 28 0.99 38.24 -18.59
C ARG A 28 0.80 37.05 -19.52
N ALA A 29 1.85 36.25 -19.73
CA ALA A 29 1.76 35.06 -20.57
C ALA A 29 0.70 34.09 -20.05
N VAL A 30 0.61 33.89 -18.73
CA VAL A 30 -0.41 33.02 -18.10
C VAL A 30 -1.81 33.60 -18.27
N ILE A 31 -1.99 34.94 -18.09
CA ILE A 31 -3.30 35.59 -18.22
C ILE A 31 -3.84 35.52 -19.66
N GLU A 32 -2.95 35.63 -20.63
CA GLU A 32 -3.28 35.58 -22.06
C GLU A 32 -3.41 34.15 -22.61
N ALA A 33 -2.91 33.15 -21.87
CA ALA A 33 -2.98 31.76 -22.29
C ALA A 33 -4.43 31.26 -22.36
N PRO A 34 -4.78 30.42 -23.32
CA PRO A 34 -6.08 29.78 -23.36
C PRO A 34 -6.27 28.85 -22.14
N TRP A 35 -7.51 28.77 -21.66
CA TRP A 35 -7.86 27.81 -20.60
C TRP A 35 -7.51 26.38 -21.06
N PRO A 36 -6.98 25.55 -20.17
CA PRO A 36 -6.73 24.16 -20.50
C PRO A 36 -8.03 23.42 -20.82
N GLU A 37 -7.93 22.45 -21.72
CA GLU A 37 -9.08 21.62 -22.09
C GLU A 37 -9.63 20.85 -20.89
N PRO A 38 -10.95 20.84 -20.67
CA PRO A 38 -11.57 20.21 -19.48
C PRO A 38 -11.21 18.72 -19.32
N HIS A 39 -11.00 18.01 -20.42
CA HIS A 39 -10.64 16.60 -20.40
C HIS A 39 -9.29 16.33 -19.74
N ARG A 40 -8.42 17.32 -19.63
CA ARG A 40 -7.09 17.19 -19.02
C ARG A 40 -7.13 17.10 -17.48
N ALA A 41 -8.27 17.35 -16.85
CA ALA A 41 -8.42 17.32 -15.40
C ALA A 41 -8.02 15.98 -14.75
N GLY A 42 -8.02 14.89 -15.49
CA GLY A 42 -7.62 13.56 -15.00
C GLY A 42 -6.19 13.15 -15.32
N GLU A 43 -5.39 14.02 -15.93
CA GLU A 43 -4.00 13.71 -16.29
C GLU A 43 -3.03 13.86 -15.12
N ASN A 44 -1.87 13.19 -15.18
CA ASN A 44 -0.75 13.35 -14.25
C ASN A 44 -1.06 13.06 -12.77
N VAL A 45 -1.98 12.16 -12.47
CA VAL A 45 -2.23 11.73 -11.10
C VAL A 45 -1.14 10.74 -10.66
N LEU A 46 -0.82 9.77 -11.50
CA LEU A 46 0.29 8.83 -11.34
C LEU A 46 1.08 8.71 -12.65
N ALA A 47 2.36 8.34 -12.55
CA ALA A 47 3.19 8.10 -13.72
C ALA A 47 2.68 6.91 -14.54
N LYS A 48 2.70 7.03 -15.85
CA LYS A 48 2.31 5.95 -16.78
C LYS A 48 0.88 5.42 -16.59
N GLU A 49 0.05 6.14 -15.84
CA GLU A 49 -1.37 5.84 -15.71
C GLU A 49 -2.12 6.49 -16.90
N PRO A 50 -3.13 5.82 -17.47
CA PRO A 50 -4.07 6.47 -18.37
C PRO A 50 -4.76 7.64 -17.66
N ARG A 51 -5.17 8.65 -18.44
CA ARG A 51 -5.96 9.75 -17.93
C ARG A 51 -7.16 9.21 -17.15
N ARG A 52 -7.36 9.69 -15.91
CA ARG A 52 -8.53 9.35 -15.11
C ARG A 52 -9.78 9.96 -15.70
N ILE A 53 -10.80 9.17 -15.83
CA ILE A 53 -12.15 9.57 -16.24
C ILE A 53 -13.14 9.22 -15.12
N ARG A 54 -14.34 9.72 -15.19
CA ARG A 54 -15.42 9.20 -14.35
C ARG A 54 -15.60 7.73 -14.69
N ILE A 55 -15.68 6.91 -13.65
CA ILE A 55 -15.93 5.49 -13.84
C ILE A 55 -17.40 5.34 -14.18
N GLU A 56 -17.67 4.85 -15.38
CA GLU A 56 -19.00 4.47 -15.79
C GLU A 56 -19.19 2.97 -15.46
N PRO A 57 -20.34 2.57 -14.92
CA PRO A 57 -20.65 1.15 -14.74
C PRO A 57 -20.54 0.40 -16.06
N LEU A 58 -20.08 -0.85 -16.00
CA LEU A 58 -20.03 -1.68 -17.20
C LEU A 58 -21.42 -1.83 -17.79
N GLU A 59 -21.54 -1.72 -19.12
CA GLU A 59 -22.77 -2.01 -19.83
C GLU A 59 -23.22 -3.45 -19.51
N PRO A 60 -24.51 -3.68 -19.20
CA PRO A 60 -25.02 -5.03 -18.85
C PRO A 60 -24.63 -6.11 -19.87
N SER A 61 -24.63 -5.76 -21.17
CA SER A 61 -24.27 -6.68 -22.25
C SER A 61 -22.79 -7.12 -22.24
N THR A 62 -21.90 -6.35 -21.59
CA THR A 62 -20.46 -6.63 -21.54
C THR A 62 -20.01 -7.18 -20.21
N ARG A 63 -20.82 -7.09 -19.15
CA ARG A 63 -20.46 -7.50 -17.78
C ARG A 63 -20.04 -8.97 -17.71
N GLY A 64 -20.76 -9.87 -18.38
CA GLY A 64 -20.42 -11.30 -18.41
C GLY A 64 -19.03 -11.59 -19.01
N GLN A 65 -18.50 -10.70 -19.85
CA GLN A 65 -17.15 -10.85 -20.41
C GLN A 65 -16.06 -10.61 -19.37
N ALA A 66 -16.33 -9.84 -18.32
CA ALA A 66 -15.36 -9.58 -17.25
C ALA A 66 -14.99 -10.87 -16.50
N ALA A 67 -15.87 -11.86 -16.41
CA ALA A 67 -15.58 -13.15 -15.79
C ALA A 67 -14.42 -13.91 -16.47
N ALA A 68 -14.17 -13.64 -17.75
CA ALA A 68 -13.04 -14.22 -18.48
C ALA A 68 -11.66 -13.66 -18.06
N ASN A 69 -11.62 -12.55 -17.33
CA ASN A 69 -10.42 -11.86 -16.91
C ASN A 69 -9.87 -12.34 -15.54
N LEU A 70 -10.36 -13.48 -15.05
CA LEU A 70 -9.86 -14.03 -13.79
C LEU A 70 -8.38 -14.38 -13.92
N PRO A 71 -7.50 -13.89 -13.01
CA PRO A 71 -6.08 -14.18 -13.07
C PRO A 71 -5.81 -15.69 -12.85
N PRO A 72 -4.67 -16.21 -13.33
CA PRO A 72 -4.26 -17.57 -13.00
C PRO A 72 -4.00 -17.70 -11.49
N VAL A 73 -4.08 -18.94 -10.98
CA VAL A 73 -3.70 -19.21 -9.58
C VAL A 73 -2.22 -18.94 -9.39
N GLU A 74 -1.91 -18.14 -8.39
CA GLU A 74 -0.57 -17.73 -8.04
C GLU A 74 -0.30 -18.03 -6.56
N THR A 75 0.33 -19.15 -6.29
CA THR A 75 0.63 -19.60 -4.91
C THR A 75 1.98 -19.09 -4.40
N GLY A 76 2.86 -18.65 -5.31
CA GLY A 76 4.26 -18.37 -4.98
C GLY A 76 5.05 -19.63 -4.57
N PRO A 77 6.26 -19.46 -4.01
CA PRO A 77 7.01 -20.58 -3.43
C PRO A 77 6.21 -21.27 -2.31
N PRO A 78 6.36 -22.58 -2.11
CA PRO A 78 5.65 -23.30 -1.05
C PRO A 78 6.07 -22.78 0.34
N PHE A 79 5.15 -22.87 1.29
CA PHE A 79 5.47 -22.62 2.69
C PHE A 79 6.32 -23.76 3.26
N ASP A 80 7.41 -23.42 3.93
CA ASP A 80 8.37 -24.35 4.51
C ASP A 80 8.92 -23.80 5.83
N ALA A 81 8.89 -24.63 6.88
CA ALA A 81 9.38 -24.25 8.20
C ALA A 81 10.87 -23.81 8.23
N LYS A 82 11.67 -24.27 7.27
CA LYS A 82 13.08 -23.90 7.08
C LYS A 82 13.24 -22.64 6.20
N GLY A 83 12.15 -22.12 5.64
CA GLY A 83 12.16 -20.94 4.79
C GLY A 83 12.42 -19.65 5.55
N LYS A 84 12.44 -18.55 4.83
CA LYS A 84 12.56 -17.20 5.36
C LYS A 84 11.23 -16.73 5.92
N THR A 85 11.28 -16.02 7.04
CA THR A 85 10.15 -15.32 7.62
C THR A 85 9.77 -14.12 6.75
N PHE A 86 8.59 -13.56 6.95
CA PHE A 86 8.18 -12.33 6.29
C PHE A 86 9.14 -11.16 6.61
N LEU A 87 9.57 -11.03 7.87
CA LEU A 87 10.55 -10.03 8.30
C LEU A 87 11.89 -10.18 7.56
N GLU A 88 12.43 -11.41 7.49
CA GLU A 88 13.67 -11.68 6.74
C GLU A 88 13.52 -11.35 5.25
N ALA A 89 12.34 -11.61 4.66
CA ALA A 89 12.07 -11.29 3.26
C ALA A 89 12.08 -9.78 3.00
N VAL A 90 11.50 -8.98 3.90
CA VAL A 90 11.59 -7.51 3.83
C VAL A 90 13.04 -7.05 4.01
N THR A 91 13.78 -7.63 4.97
CA THR A 91 15.23 -7.35 5.12
C THR A 91 15.99 -7.62 3.82
N MET A 92 15.73 -8.76 3.17
CA MET A 92 16.34 -9.09 1.87
C MET A 92 15.95 -8.07 0.79
N GLY A 93 14.68 -7.65 0.73
CA GLY A 93 14.22 -6.64 -0.24
C GLY A 93 14.88 -5.27 -0.04
N VAL A 94 15.08 -4.84 1.21
CA VAL A 94 15.83 -3.61 1.50
C VAL A 94 17.31 -3.77 1.11
N ALA A 95 17.92 -4.92 1.39
CA ALA A 95 19.30 -5.22 0.98
C ALA A 95 19.46 -5.19 -0.54
N ASP A 96 18.52 -5.81 -1.27
CA ASP A 96 18.50 -5.80 -2.74
C ASP A 96 18.45 -4.36 -3.27
N ALA A 97 17.57 -3.53 -2.72
CA ALA A 97 17.41 -2.15 -3.13
C ALA A 97 18.66 -1.30 -2.87
N LEU A 98 19.24 -1.42 -1.67
CA LEU A 98 20.49 -0.73 -1.30
C LEU A 98 21.67 -1.17 -2.19
N SER A 99 21.72 -2.44 -2.58
CA SER A 99 22.79 -2.96 -3.42
C SER A 99 22.64 -2.58 -4.89
N ALA A 100 21.40 -2.52 -5.39
CA ALA A 100 21.11 -2.28 -6.79
C ALA A 100 21.21 -0.79 -7.20
N ASP A 101 20.91 0.15 -6.30
CA ASP A 101 20.86 1.57 -6.62
C ASP A 101 21.51 2.41 -5.52
N PRO A 102 22.60 3.15 -5.81
CA PRO A 102 23.30 4.00 -4.83
C PRO A 102 22.46 5.18 -4.33
N ARG A 103 21.36 5.53 -5.02
CA ARG A 103 20.42 6.58 -4.62
C ARG A 103 19.47 6.14 -3.51
N VAL A 104 19.36 4.82 -3.27
CA VAL A 104 18.50 4.28 -2.22
C VAL A 104 19.16 4.47 -0.86
N PHE A 105 18.42 5.00 0.09
CA PHE A 105 18.80 5.08 1.50
C PHE A 105 17.56 4.87 2.39
N VAL A 106 17.76 4.45 3.63
CA VAL A 106 16.71 4.31 4.64
C VAL A 106 16.81 5.49 5.59
N PHE A 107 15.67 6.12 5.89
CA PHE A 107 15.59 7.25 6.80
C PHE A 107 14.40 7.09 7.75
N GLY A 108 14.66 7.18 9.05
CA GLY A 108 13.62 7.01 10.06
C GLY A 108 14.19 7.07 11.46
N GLU A 109 13.34 6.83 12.44
CA GLU A 109 13.69 6.83 13.86
C GLU A 109 14.22 5.45 14.27
N ASP A 110 15.35 5.41 14.98
CA ASP A 110 16.00 4.18 15.47
C ASP A 110 16.35 3.14 14.37
N VAL A 111 16.39 3.54 13.10
CA VAL A 111 16.69 2.64 11.98
C VAL A 111 18.14 2.23 11.91
N GLY A 112 19.06 3.10 12.33
CA GLY A 112 20.51 2.91 12.29
C GLY A 112 21.12 2.59 13.66
N GLY A 113 22.43 2.84 13.77
CA GLY A 113 23.20 2.69 15.01
C GLY A 113 23.28 1.24 15.49
N LYS A 114 22.84 0.98 16.72
CA LYS A 114 22.82 -0.37 17.33
C LYS A 114 21.47 -1.09 17.18
N TYR A 115 20.42 -0.36 16.84
CA TYR A 115 19.05 -0.86 16.84
C TYR A 115 18.72 -1.61 15.56
N GLY A 116 18.73 -0.95 14.41
CA GLY A 116 18.25 -1.54 13.17
C GLY A 116 16.74 -1.72 13.16
N ASN A 117 16.02 -0.70 13.64
CA ASN A 117 14.58 -0.51 13.87
C ASN A 117 13.97 -1.30 15.05
N ALA A 118 12.71 -0.99 15.39
CA ALA A 118 11.96 -1.58 16.50
C ALA A 118 11.83 -3.13 16.41
N PHE A 119 11.88 -3.70 15.22
CA PHE A 119 11.78 -5.13 14.97
C PHE A 119 13.12 -5.80 14.69
N LEU A 120 14.23 -5.05 14.72
CA LEU A 120 15.60 -5.45 14.38
C LEU A 120 15.75 -5.87 12.90
N LEU A 121 14.84 -5.44 12.03
CA LEU A 121 14.78 -5.80 10.63
C LEU A 121 16.01 -5.32 9.85
N LEU A 122 16.47 -4.09 10.12
CA LEU A 122 17.61 -3.49 9.44
C LEU A 122 18.95 -3.85 10.05
N ARG A 123 18.94 -4.42 11.27
CA ARG A 123 20.17 -4.74 12.01
C ARG A 123 21.19 -5.57 11.22
N PRO A 124 20.79 -6.59 10.44
CA PRO A 124 21.75 -7.35 9.63
C PRO A 124 22.46 -6.52 8.55
N LEU A 125 21.87 -5.39 8.14
CA LEU A 125 22.38 -4.54 7.06
C LEU A 125 23.35 -3.47 7.54
N LEU A 126 23.36 -3.17 8.84
CA LEU A 126 24.16 -2.06 9.41
C LEU A 126 25.66 -2.25 9.22
N ALA A 127 26.15 -3.49 9.16
CA ALA A 127 27.58 -3.73 8.95
C ALA A 127 28.09 -3.29 7.57
N GLN A 128 27.20 -3.25 6.58
CA GLN A 128 27.56 -2.98 5.18
C GLN A 128 26.97 -1.68 4.64
N CYS A 129 25.88 -1.19 5.22
CA CYS A 129 25.10 -0.06 4.70
C CYS A 129 24.83 1.03 5.76
N ALA A 130 25.63 1.11 6.83
CA ALA A 130 25.41 2.06 7.92
C ALA A 130 25.38 3.53 7.45
N ASP A 131 26.13 3.87 6.42
CA ASP A 131 26.20 5.18 5.78
C ASP A 131 24.89 5.57 5.05
N ARG A 132 24.08 4.59 4.69
CA ARG A 132 22.80 4.77 4.01
C ARG A 132 21.57 4.34 4.83
N ILE A 133 21.77 4.01 6.10
CA ILE A 133 20.69 3.74 7.07
C ILE A 133 20.78 4.80 8.16
N ILE A 134 20.03 5.88 7.99
CA ILE A 134 20.25 7.17 8.66
C ILE A 134 19.15 7.42 9.69
N ASN A 135 19.55 7.63 10.95
CA ASN A 135 18.62 8.02 12.00
C ASN A 135 18.13 9.46 11.87
N SER A 136 16.84 9.64 12.05
CA SER A 136 16.20 10.92 12.31
C SER A 136 16.06 11.16 13.82
N PRO A 137 16.03 12.41 14.29
CA PRO A 137 15.35 12.74 15.53
C PRO A 137 13.88 12.30 15.49
N LEU A 138 13.23 12.19 16.65
CA LEU A 138 11.82 11.82 16.76
C LEU A 138 10.93 12.94 16.19
N ALA A 139 10.57 12.82 14.91
CA ALA A 139 9.79 13.80 14.17
C ALA A 139 9.29 13.24 12.83
N GLU A 140 8.23 12.45 12.85
CA GLU A 140 7.74 11.70 11.66
C GLU A 140 7.34 12.64 10.50
N GLY A 141 6.81 13.82 10.82
CA GLY A 141 6.55 14.86 9.82
C GLY A 141 7.82 15.32 9.11
N ALA A 142 8.95 15.42 9.83
CA ALA A 142 10.24 15.73 9.25
C ALA A 142 10.82 14.53 8.48
N VAL A 143 10.66 13.31 8.98
CA VAL A 143 11.07 12.08 8.26
C VAL A 143 10.45 12.05 6.87
N LEU A 144 9.13 12.21 6.79
CA LEU A 144 8.43 12.20 5.50
C LEU A 144 8.77 13.41 4.63
N GLY A 145 8.94 14.60 5.24
CA GLY A 145 9.35 15.81 4.52
C GLY A 145 10.74 15.68 3.89
N VAL A 146 11.69 15.12 4.61
CA VAL A 146 13.05 14.82 4.09
C VAL A 146 12.96 13.81 2.94
N CYS A 147 12.16 12.76 3.08
CA CYS A 147 11.97 11.78 2.00
C CYS A 147 11.39 12.43 0.74
N VAL A 148 10.37 13.30 0.86
CA VAL A 148 9.83 14.05 -0.29
C VAL A 148 10.90 14.92 -0.95
N GLY A 149 11.64 15.71 -0.15
CA GLY A 149 12.68 16.58 -0.66
C GLY A 149 13.83 15.82 -1.31
N ALA A 150 14.29 14.72 -0.71
CA ALA A 150 15.31 13.85 -1.26
C ALA A 150 14.88 13.20 -2.57
N ALA A 151 13.62 12.76 -2.66
CA ALA A 151 13.06 12.21 -3.90
C ALA A 151 13.06 13.24 -5.02
N LEU A 152 12.67 14.49 -4.74
CA LEU A 152 12.73 15.60 -5.70
C LEU A 152 14.18 15.95 -6.10
N ALA A 153 15.15 15.72 -5.21
CA ALA A 153 16.57 15.87 -5.49
C ALA A 153 17.20 14.65 -6.21
N GLY A 154 16.37 13.70 -6.68
CA GLY A 154 16.81 12.55 -7.47
C GLY A 154 17.23 11.32 -6.68
N GLN A 155 17.03 11.31 -5.35
CA GLN A 155 17.26 10.13 -4.51
C GLN A 155 16.03 9.20 -4.52
N ARG A 156 16.20 8.01 -3.91
CA ARG A 156 15.13 7.02 -3.72
C ARG A 156 15.01 6.62 -2.25
N PRO A 157 14.45 7.47 -1.40
CA PRO A 157 14.36 7.20 0.02
C PRO A 157 13.35 6.08 0.34
N ILE A 158 13.72 5.26 1.31
CA ILE A 158 12.82 4.37 2.04
C ILE A 158 12.62 5.02 3.41
N GLY A 159 11.53 5.76 3.57
CA GLY A 159 11.11 6.32 4.85
C GLY A 159 10.52 5.21 5.73
N GLU A 160 10.83 5.20 7.02
CA GLU A 160 10.26 4.24 7.95
C GLU A 160 9.46 4.95 9.04
N MET A 161 8.18 4.56 9.17
CA MET A 161 7.40 4.77 10.38
C MET A 161 7.65 3.57 11.30
N GLN A 162 8.02 3.77 12.55
CA GLN A 162 8.24 2.66 13.48
C GLN A 162 6.99 1.80 13.65
N PHE A 163 5.83 2.48 13.72
CA PHE A 163 4.49 1.91 13.63
C PHE A 163 3.66 2.83 12.76
N ASN A 164 2.74 2.26 11.98
CA ASN A 164 1.96 3.05 11.04
C ASN A 164 1.07 4.11 11.70
N ASP A 165 0.69 3.90 12.95
CA ASP A 165 -0.08 4.86 13.77
C ASP A 165 0.58 6.25 13.80
N PHE A 166 1.91 6.30 13.84
CA PHE A 166 2.69 7.55 13.93
C PHE A 166 2.65 8.37 12.64
N VAL A 167 2.21 7.78 11.54
CA VAL A 167 2.02 8.51 10.28
C VAL A 167 1.04 9.67 10.41
N ALA A 168 0.18 9.66 11.44
CA ALA A 168 -0.75 10.75 11.72
C ALA A 168 -0.04 12.10 11.88
N THR A 169 1.17 12.14 12.47
CA THR A 169 1.95 13.37 12.61
C THR A 169 2.59 13.84 11.30
N GLY A 170 2.80 12.91 10.35
CA GLY A 170 3.32 13.18 9.01
C GLY A 170 2.26 13.22 7.90
N PHE A 171 0.97 13.14 8.26
CA PHE A 171 -0.15 13.04 7.32
C PHE A 171 -0.12 14.11 6.23
N ASN A 172 0.15 15.37 6.59
CA ASN A 172 0.25 16.47 5.64
C ASN A 172 1.32 16.22 4.56
N GLN A 173 2.46 15.64 4.91
CA GLN A 173 3.55 15.40 3.96
C GLN A 173 3.16 14.36 2.90
N LEU A 174 2.31 13.42 3.24
CA LEU A 174 1.80 12.43 2.28
C LEU A 174 0.65 13.00 1.45
N VAL A 175 -0.42 13.51 2.10
CA VAL A 175 -1.68 13.88 1.41
C VAL A 175 -1.56 15.19 0.62
N ASN A 176 -0.83 16.19 1.14
CA ASN A 176 -0.74 17.51 0.52
C ASN A 176 0.54 17.70 -0.29
N ASN A 177 1.63 17.02 0.03
CA ASN A 177 2.89 17.13 -0.68
C ASN A 177 3.09 15.93 -1.62
N ALA A 178 3.53 14.77 -1.13
CA ALA A 178 3.91 13.63 -1.95
C ALA A 178 2.84 13.26 -3.00
N ALA A 179 1.57 13.17 -2.59
CA ALA A 179 0.47 12.79 -3.46
C ALA A 179 0.17 13.78 -4.60
N LYS A 180 0.46 15.08 -4.40
CA LYS A 180 -0.01 16.13 -5.33
C LYS A 180 1.09 16.76 -6.18
N ILE A 181 2.36 16.48 -5.88
CA ILE A 181 3.50 17.09 -6.60
C ILE A 181 3.44 16.76 -8.08
N ARG A 182 3.20 15.50 -8.44
CA ARG A 182 3.09 15.11 -9.85
C ARG A 182 1.94 15.83 -10.55
N TYR A 183 0.76 15.84 -9.97
CA TYR A 183 -0.41 16.50 -10.55
C TYR A 183 -0.18 18.00 -10.75
N ARG A 184 0.45 18.64 -9.76
CA ARG A 184 0.67 20.09 -9.76
C ARG A 184 1.83 20.53 -10.66
N TRP A 185 2.94 19.79 -10.63
CA TRP A 185 4.21 20.22 -11.27
C TRP A 185 4.79 19.22 -12.27
N GLY A 186 4.19 18.04 -12.42
CA GLY A 186 4.70 16.99 -13.27
C GLY A 186 5.88 16.19 -12.71
N GLU A 187 6.39 16.55 -11.52
CA GLU A 187 7.58 15.96 -10.95
C GLU A 187 7.33 14.60 -10.29
N SER A 188 8.32 13.73 -10.36
CA SER A 188 8.31 12.42 -9.69
C SER A 188 8.67 12.53 -8.21
N VAL A 189 8.01 11.72 -7.38
CA VAL A 189 8.36 11.57 -5.96
C VAL A 189 8.60 10.08 -5.68
N PRO A 190 9.73 9.51 -6.13
CA PRO A 190 10.04 8.09 -6.00
C PRO A 190 10.47 7.75 -4.56
N MET A 191 9.51 7.65 -3.67
CA MET A 191 9.75 7.29 -2.27
C MET A 191 8.89 6.10 -1.85
N VAL A 192 9.41 5.30 -0.94
CA VAL A 192 8.67 4.24 -0.25
C VAL A 192 8.51 4.65 1.21
N VAL A 193 7.32 4.46 1.77
CA VAL A 193 7.11 4.59 3.22
C VAL A 193 6.76 3.21 3.76
N ARG A 194 7.67 2.62 4.53
CA ARG A 194 7.43 1.36 5.23
C ARG A 194 6.58 1.63 6.47
N MET A 195 5.52 0.85 6.60
CA MET A 195 4.47 1.07 7.61
C MET A 195 4.14 -0.27 8.30
N PRO A 196 4.89 -0.65 9.35
CA PRO A 196 4.52 -1.78 10.21
C PRO A 196 3.18 -1.52 10.88
N TRP A 197 2.22 -2.45 10.76
CA TRP A 197 0.85 -2.27 11.19
C TRP A 197 0.20 -3.56 11.70
N GLY A 198 -0.98 -3.42 12.32
CA GLY A 198 -1.84 -4.53 12.71
C GLY A 198 -1.66 -4.99 14.15
N GLY A 199 -2.67 -5.72 14.63
CA GLY A 199 -2.77 -6.25 15.99
C GLY A 199 -1.99 -7.52 16.24
N LEU A 200 -2.40 -8.26 17.29
CA LEU A 200 -1.79 -9.49 17.80
C LEU A 200 -0.44 -9.30 18.50
N ARG A 201 -0.15 -8.08 18.93
CA ARG A 201 1.06 -7.75 19.71
C ARG A 201 0.76 -7.18 21.08
N HIS A 202 -0.52 -6.99 21.40
CA HIS A 202 -0.97 -6.37 22.64
C HIS A 202 -0.35 -5.00 22.88
N ALA A 203 -0.12 -4.27 21.77
CA ALA A 203 0.54 -2.97 21.78
C ALA A 203 -0.45 -1.80 21.86
N GLY A 204 -1.75 -2.08 21.78
CA GLY A 204 -2.83 -1.14 22.00
C GLY A 204 -3.03 -0.09 20.93
N PRO A 205 -3.77 1.00 21.23
CA PRO A 205 -4.32 1.91 20.23
C PRO A 205 -3.30 2.82 19.55
N TYR A 206 -2.03 2.82 19.97
CA TYR A 206 -1.00 3.67 19.38
C TYR A 206 0.06 2.92 18.57
N HIS A 207 -0.06 1.58 18.47
CA HIS A 207 0.95 0.74 17.82
C HIS A 207 0.34 -0.41 17.01
N SER A 208 -0.97 -0.44 16.83
CA SER A 208 -1.67 -1.58 16.22
C SER A 208 -2.82 -1.18 15.30
N GLN A 209 -3.04 0.11 15.09
CA GLN A 209 -4.14 0.59 14.28
C GLN A 209 -3.92 0.29 12.79
N ASN A 210 -5.01 0.31 12.05
CA ASN A 210 -5.04 0.25 10.60
C ASN A 210 -5.21 1.67 10.05
N THR A 211 -4.38 2.08 9.10
CA THR A 211 -4.42 3.44 8.55
C THR A 211 -4.54 3.46 7.03
N GLU A 212 -4.60 2.31 6.39
CA GLU A 212 -4.67 2.20 4.93
C GLU A 212 -5.87 2.93 4.35
N ALA A 213 -7.02 2.92 5.03
CA ALA A 213 -8.23 3.62 4.60
C ALA A 213 -8.06 5.15 4.56
N TRP A 214 -7.20 5.72 5.41
CA TRP A 214 -6.92 7.16 5.41
C TRP A 214 -6.28 7.62 4.10
N PHE A 215 -5.43 6.78 3.51
CA PHE A 215 -4.67 7.07 2.31
C PHE A 215 -5.29 6.48 1.04
N TYR A 216 -6.12 5.45 1.15
CA TYR A 216 -6.81 4.80 0.03
C TYR A 216 -7.60 5.80 -0.83
N ARG A 217 -8.24 6.76 -0.19
CA ARG A 217 -9.00 7.83 -0.84
C ARG A 217 -8.15 8.99 -1.37
N THR A 218 -6.82 8.94 -1.24
CA THR A 218 -5.92 10.04 -1.62
C THR A 218 -5.31 9.78 -2.98
N PRO A 219 -5.78 10.44 -4.07
CA PRO A 219 -5.19 10.30 -5.39
C PRO A 219 -3.72 10.72 -5.39
N GLY A 220 -2.87 9.97 -6.10
CA GLY A 220 -1.43 10.22 -6.17
C GLY A 220 -0.57 9.38 -5.22
N LEU A 221 -1.18 8.61 -4.32
CA LEU A 221 -0.49 7.60 -3.50
C LEU A 221 -0.76 6.20 -4.04
N LYS A 222 0.24 5.33 -3.95
CA LYS A 222 0.09 3.88 -4.14
C LYS A 222 0.15 3.19 -2.80
N ILE A 223 -0.63 2.11 -2.64
CA ILE A 223 -0.70 1.33 -1.39
C ILE A 223 -0.53 -0.13 -1.73
N VAL A 224 0.48 -0.78 -1.15
CA VAL A 224 0.73 -2.21 -1.27
C VAL A 224 0.73 -2.88 0.10
N VAL A 225 0.16 -4.08 0.17
CA VAL A 225 -0.05 -4.84 1.41
C VAL A 225 0.26 -6.31 1.14
N PRO A 226 1.54 -6.70 1.09
CA PRO A 226 1.91 -8.09 0.83
C PRO A 226 1.44 -9.03 1.94
N SER A 227 1.11 -10.27 1.56
CA SER A 227 0.66 -11.32 2.48
C SER A 227 1.68 -12.45 2.66
N THR A 228 2.67 -12.57 1.79
CA THR A 228 3.66 -13.65 1.83
C THR A 228 5.09 -13.10 1.80
N PRO A 229 6.09 -13.86 2.30
CA PRO A 229 7.50 -13.45 2.20
C PRO A 229 7.97 -13.17 0.77
N TYR A 230 7.56 -13.99 -0.20
CA TYR A 230 7.91 -13.78 -1.59
C TYR A 230 7.34 -12.46 -2.13
N ASP A 231 6.05 -12.23 -1.89
CA ASP A 231 5.40 -10.98 -2.32
C ASP A 231 6.00 -9.76 -1.62
N ALA A 232 6.36 -9.89 -0.34
CA ALA A 232 6.98 -8.80 0.40
C ALA A 232 8.29 -8.36 -0.27
N ARG A 233 9.18 -9.30 -0.62
CA ARG A 233 10.43 -8.96 -1.29
C ARG A 233 10.21 -8.44 -2.71
N ALA A 234 9.31 -9.05 -3.49
CA ALA A 234 9.07 -8.70 -4.89
C ALA A 234 8.30 -7.37 -5.06
N LEU A 235 7.31 -7.09 -4.19
CA LEU A 235 6.59 -5.82 -4.20
C LEU A 235 7.45 -4.65 -3.69
N LEU A 236 8.38 -4.91 -2.76
CA LEU A 236 9.32 -3.87 -2.32
C LEU A 236 10.25 -3.45 -3.46
N ALA A 237 10.73 -4.40 -4.26
CA ALA A 237 11.49 -4.09 -5.47
C ALA A 237 10.68 -3.20 -6.45
N SER A 238 9.40 -3.49 -6.62
CA SER A 238 8.50 -2.66 -7.44
C SER A 238 8.27 -1.28 -6.84
N ALA A 239 8.07 -1.21 -5.53
CA ALA A 239 7.86 0.05 -4.82
C ALA A 239 9.07 0.98 -4.91
N VAL A 240 10.28 0.46 -4.75
CA VAL A 240 11.52 1.25 -4.88
C VAL A 240 11.75 1.71 -6.33
N ALA A 241 11.36 0.91 -7.32
CA ALA A 241 11.49 1.27 -8.74
C ALA A 241 10.41 2.26 -9.22
N ASP A 242 9.33 2.42 -8.47
CA ASP A 242 8.19 3.25 -8.85
C ASP A 242 8.55 4.75 -8.83
N PRO A 243 8.11 5.55 -9.81
CA PRO A 243 8.34 6.99 -9.81
C PRO A 243 7.36 7.78 -8.94
N ASP A 244 6.35 7.13 -8.37
CA ASP A 244 5.34 7.73 -7.50
C ASP A 244 5.49 7.25 -6.05
N PRO A 245 4.93 7.96 -5.06
CA PRO A 245 5.01 7.55 -3.66
C PRO A 245 4.26 6.23 -3.42
N VAL A 246 4.92 5.29 -2.74
CA VAL A 246 4.33 3.99 -2.38
C VAL A 246 4.31 3.84 -0.86
N LEU A 247 3.12 3.68 -0.30
CA LEU A 247 2.92 3.25 1.09
C LEU A 247 2.98 1.73 1.14
N TYR A 248 3.96 1.22 1.85
CA TYR A 248 4.27 -0.20 1.91
C TYR A 248 3.91 -0.74 3.29
N TYR A 249 2.74 -1.37 3.41
CA TYR A 249 2.18 -1.87 4.65
C TYR A 249 2.70 -3.26 4.98
N GLU A 250 3.29 -3.43 6.14
CA GLU A 250 3.90 -4.66 6.62
C GLU A 250 3.15 -5.18 7.85
N HIS A 251 2.33 -6.21 7.70
CA HIS A 251 1.55 -6.71 8.81
C HIS A 251 2.44 -7.39 9.87
N ILE A 252 2.46 -6.84 11.08
CA ILE A 252 3.37 -7.26 12.16
C ILE A 252 3.15 -8.73 12.56
N ALA A 253 1.89 -9.22 12.52
CA ALA A 253 1.59 -10.62 12.82
C ALA A 253 2.31 -11.61 11.88
N LEU A 254 2.61 -11.19 10.62
CA LEU A 254 3.33 -12.02 9.66
C LEU A 254 4.84 -12.05 9.90
N TYR A 255 5.40 -11.06 10.57
CA TYR A 255 6.86 -10.88 10.67
C TYR A 255 7.60 -12.14 11.08
N ARG A 256 7.11 -12.87 12.07
CA ARG A 256 7.75 -14.07 12.62
C ARG A 256 6.81 -15.26 12.72
N ASP A 257 5.68 -15.24 12.00
CA ASP A 257 4.77 -16.39 11.98
C ASP A 257 5.46 -17.58 11.27
N PRO A 258 5.71 -18.69 11.99
CA PRO A 258 6.40 -19.84 11.41
C PRO A 258 5.59 -20.55 10.31
N ARG A 259 4.27 -20.31 10.24
CA ARG A 259 3.37 -20.94 9.27
C ARG A 259 3.46 -20.30 7.88
N VAL A 260 3.98 -19.07 7.78
CA VAL A 260 4.05 -18.34 6.50
C VAL A 260 5.47 -18.22 5.95
N LYS A 261 6.43 -18.95 6.49
CA LYS A 261 7.82 -18.97 6.00
C LYS A 261 7.89 -19.60 4.60
N GLN A 262 8.72 -19.04 3.72
CA GLN A 262 8.93 -19.53 2.35
C GLN A 262 10.40 -19.67 2.01
N VAL A 263 10.75 -20.66 1.18
CA VAL A 263 12.10 -20.78 0.63
C VAL A 263 12.27 -19.71 -0.45
N LEU A 264 13.12 -18.72 -0.16
CA LEU A 264 13.43 -17.64 -1.08
C LEU A 264 14.82 -17.85 -1.70
N ALA A 265 14.95 -17.58 -2.99
CA ALA A 265 16.24 -17.56 -3.66
C ALA A 265 17.15 -16.45 -3.10
N ALA A 266 18.47 -16.65 -3.22
CA ALA A 266 19.44 -15.60 -2.86
C ALA A 266 19.28 -14.39 -3.78
N GLU A 267 19.09 -14.62 -5.08
CA GLU A 267 18.86 -13.61 -6.10
C GLU A 267 17.54 -12.88 -5.87
N ALA A 268 17.50 -11.59 -6.19
CA ALA A 268 16.29 -10.79 -6.13
C ALA A 268 15.20 -11.36 -7.07
N PRO A 269 13.95 -11.49 -6.59
CA PRO A 269 12.86 -11.96 -7.44
C PRO A 269 12.51 -10.94 -8.52
N ALA A 270 11.85 -11.40 -9.58
CA ALA A 270 11.21 -10.49 -10.53
C ALA A 270 10.19 -9.61 -9.81
N PRO A 271 10.19 -8.28 -10.07
CA PRO A 271 9.24 -7.38 -9.45
C PRO A 271 7.78 -7.72 -9.79
N ILE A 272 6.90 -7.73 -8.79
CA ILE A 272 5.46 -7.89 -8.99
C ILE A 272 4.85 -6.53 -9.33
N ARG A 273 4.08 -6.46 -10.41
CA ARG A 273 3.42 -5.21 -10.81
C ARG A 273 2.44 -4.74 -9.73
N ILE A 274 2.64 -3.52 -9.24
CA ILE A 274 1.69 -2.84 -8.35
C ILE A 274 0.35 -2.68 -9.06
N GLY A 275 -0.75 -2.92 -8.35
CA GLY A 275 -2.10 -2.90 -8.91
C GLY A 275 -2.52 -4.23 -9.53
N LYS A 276 -1.83 -5.35 -9.20
CA LYS A 276 -2.22 -6.70 -9.60
C LYS A 276 -2.45 -7.59 -8.38
N ALA A 277 -3.68 -8.12 -8.30
CA ALA A 277 -4.09 -9.08 -7.30
C ALA A 277 -3.56 -10.49 -7.64
N ALA A 278 -3.52 -11.37 -6.63
CA ALA A 278 -3.21 -12.79 -6.79
C ALA A 278 -4.42 -13.65 -6.45
N LEU A 279 -4.84 -14.50 -7.36
CA LEU A 279 -5.78 -15.57 -7.04
C LEU A 279 -5.01 -16.69 -6.31
N ARG A 280 -5.20 -16.81 -4.99
CA ARG A 280 -4.49 -17.79 -4.17
C ARG A 280 -5.13 -19.17 -4.23
N ARG A 281 -6.43 -19.23 -4.44
CA ARG A 281 -7.21 -20.47 -4.54
C ARG A 281 -8.34 -20.29 -5.54
N ARG A 282 -8.57 -21.29 -6.39
CA ARG A 282 -9.76 -21.38 -7.24
C ARG A 282 -10.97 -21.85 -6.45
N GLY A 283 -12.15 -21.45 -6.88
CA GLY A 283 -13.43 -21.87 -6.37
C GLY A 283 -14.54 -21.15 -7.11
N SER A 284 -15.75 -21.66 -7.04
CA SER A 284 -16.93 -21.07 -7.69
C SER A 284 -18.11 -20.87 -6.74
N ALA A 285 -18.06 -21.45 -5.53
CA ALA A 285 -19.18 -21.37 -4.60
C ALA A 285 -19.21 -20.03 -3.83
N LEU A 286 -18.05 -19.46 -3.56
CA LEU A 286 -17.86 -18.24 -2.78
C LEU A 286 -16.53 -17.58 -3.15
N ALA A 287 -16.50 -16.27 -3.28
CA ALA A 287 -15.29 -15.46 -3.35
C ALA A 287 -14.95 -14.90 -1.96
N ILE A 288 -13.74 -15.15 -1.46
CA ILE A 288 -13.20 -14.48 -0.27
C ILE A 288 -12.11 -13.52 -0.74
N VAL A 289 -12.33 -12.22 -0.55
CA VAL A 289 -11.43 -11.13 -0.94
C VAL A 289 -10.73 -10.61 0.31
N SER A 290 -9.41 -10.51 0.28
CA SER A 290 -8.64 -10.12 1.46
C SER A 290 -7.29 -9.50 1.10
N TYR A 291 -6.56 -9.00 2.10
CA TYR A 291 -5.19 -8.51 1.99
C TYR A 291 -4.44 -8.69 3.32
N GLY A 292 -3.10 -8.60 3.28
CA GLY A 292 -2.25 -8.74 4.47
C GLY A 292 -2.41 -10.08 5.18
N ALA A 293 -2.43 -10.07 6.50
CA ALA A 293 -2.51 -11.29 7.31
C ALA A 293 -3.82 -12.06 7.13
N TYR A 294 -4.91 -11.38 6.80
CA TYR A 294 -6.22 -12.01 6.66
C TYR A 294 -6.37 -12.86 5.41
N VAL A 295 -5.47 -12.77 4.44
CA VAL A 295 -5.37 -13.75 3.34
C VAL A 295 -5.14 -15.16 3.88
N HIS A 296 -4.34 -15.32 4.94
CA HIS A 296 -4.10 -16.62 5.55
C HIS A 296 -5.32 -17.15 6.32
N VAL A 297 -6.11 -16.26 6.94
CA VAL A 297 -7.41 -16.62 7.53
C VAL A 297 -8.37 -17.10 6.45
N ALA A 298 -8.49 -16.32 5.36
CA ALA A 298 -9.31 -16.67 4.20
C ALA A 298 -8.94 -18.05 3.61
N MET A 299 -7.64 -18.33 3.46
CA MET A 299 -7.14 -19.62 2.98
C MET A 299 -7.50 -20.79 3.91
N ARG A 300 -7.39 -20.59 5.24
CA ARG A 300 -7.78 -21.64 6.21
C ARG A 300 -9.28 -21.89 6.19
N VAL A 301 -10.09 -20.82 6.14
CA VAL A 301 -11.56 -20.96 6.01
C VAL A 301 -11.94 -21.67 4.72
N ALA A 302 -11.36 -21.27 3.58
CA ALA A 302 -11.58 -21.96 2.31
C ALA A 302 -11.18 -23.45 2.38
N GLY A 303 -10.09 -23.78 3.09
CA GLY A 303 -9.69 -25.17 3.35
C GLY A 303 -10.67 -25.95 4.24
N LYS A 304 -11.32 -25.30 5.21
CA LYS A 304 -12.39 -25.93 6.02
C LYS A 304 -13.64 -26.18 5.18
N LEU A 305 -14.09 -25.20 4.41
CA LEU A 305 -15.24 -25.34 3.51
C LEU A 305 -15.04 -26.47 2.47
N ALA A 306 -13.83 -26.62 1.97
CA ALA A 306 -13.52 -27.70 1.02
C ALA A 306 -13.71 -29.12 1.60
N LYS A 307 -13.56 -29.31 2.92
CA LYS A 307 -13.86 -30.59 3.56
C LYS A 307 -15.33 -30.96 3.49
N ASP A 308 -16.18 -29.94 3.34
CA ASP A 308 -17.63 -30.11 3.18
C ASP A 308 -18.05 -30.07 1.69
N GLY A 309 -17.08 -30.16 0.76
CA GLY A 309 -17.31 -30.12 -0.68
C GLY A 309 -17.59 -28.74 -1.26
N ILE A 310 -17.30 -27.66 -0.52
CA ILE A 310 -17.57 -26.29 -0.93
C ILE A 310 -16.26 -25.64 -1.40
N GLU A 311 -16.16 -25.32 -2.69
CA GLU A 311 -14.98 -24.72 -3.29
C GLU A 311 -15.05 -23.19 -3.26
N ALA A 312 -14.43 -22.57 -2.25
CA ALA A 312 -14.28 -21.14 -2.14
C ALA A 312 -13.00 -20.66 -2.84
N ALA A 313 -13.11 -19.58 -3.60
CA ALA A 313 -11.95 -18.87 -4.16
C ALA A 313 -11.39 -17.87 -3.14
N VAL A 314 -10.08 -17.61 -3.21
CA VAL A 314 -9.43 -16.59 -2.38
C VAL A 314 -8.62 -15.65 -3.26
N LEU A 315 -8.97 -14.36 -3.21
CA LEU A 315 -8.28 -13.28 -3.89
C LEU A 315 -7.49 -12.45 -2.87
N ASP A 316 -6.19 -12.40 -3.05
CA ASP A 316 -5.27 -11.52 -2.32
C ASP A 316 -5.05 -10.26 -3.13
N LEU A 317 -5.51 -9.13 -2.63
CA LEU A 317 -5.44 -7.86 -3.35
C LEU A 317 -4.02 -7.35 -3.57
N ARG A 318 -3.08 -7.64 -2.67
CA ARG A 318 -1.67 -7.15 -2.70
C ARG A 318 -1.52 -5.63 -2.80
N SER A 319 -2.37 -4.98 -3.58
CA SER A 319 -2.40 -3.53 -3.80
C SER A 319 -3.82 -3.03 -3.58
N LEU A 320 -3.94 -2.00 -2.75
CA LEU A 320 -5.22 -1.34 -2.52
C LEU A 320 -5.38 -0.13 -3.44
N ALA A 321 -4.27 0.55 -3.74
CA ALA A 321 -4.23 1.65 -4.70
C ALA A 321 -2.93 1.57 -5.54
N PRO A 322 -3.03 1.42 -6.87
CA PRO A 322 -4.25 1.13 -7.61
C PRO A 322 -4.81 -0.26 -7.30
N LEU A 323 -6.12 -0.38 -7.35
CA LEU A 323 -6.83 -1.65 -7.17
C LEU A 323 -6.84 -2.46 -8.48
N ASP A 324 -6.70 -3.78 -8.40
CA ASP A 324 -6.99 -4.69 -9.53
C ASP A 324 -8.51 -4.92 -9.63
N ARG A 325 -9.18 -3.92 -10.19
CA ARG A 325 -10.63 -3.90 -10.35
C ARG A 325 -11.12 -5.04 -11.22
N ASP A 326 -10.37 -5.37 -12.27
CA ASP A 326 -10.72 -6.43 -13.22
C ASP A 326 -10.75 -7.80 -12.51
N ALA A 327 -9.73 -8.11 -11.70
CA ALA A 327 -9.68 -9.36 -10.95
C ALA A 327 -10.78 -9.44 -9.89
N LEU A 328 -11.09 -8.33 -9.21
CA LEU A 328 -12.15 -8.25 -8.22
C LEU A 328 -13.52 -8.55 -8.86
N LEU A 329 -13.83 -7.87 -9.96
CA LEU A 329 -15.11 -8.05 -10.67
C LEU A 329 -15.21 -9.42 -11.32
N ALA A 330 -14.15 -9.90 -11.98
CA ALA A 330 -14.13 -11.24 -12.57
C ALA A 330 -14.48 -12.31 -11.53
N LEU A 331 -13.93 -12.19 -10.32
CA LEU A 331 -14.22 -13.15 -9.26
C LEU A 331 -15.65 -13.01 -8.71
N ALA A 332 -16.14 -11.79 -8.53
CA ALA A 332 -17.52 -11.54 -8.09
C ALA A 332 -18.55 -12.11 -9.08
N LEU A 333 -18.32 -11.89 -10.38
CA LEU A 333 -19.16 -12.43 -11.45
C LEU A 333 -19.13 -13.96 -11.53
N GLN A 334 -17.97 -14.58 -11.25
CA GLN A 334 -17.83 -16.03 -11.29
C GLN A 334 -18.54 -16.71 -10.12
N CYS A 335 -18.47 -16.14 -8.91
CA CYS A 335 -18.91 -16.78 -7.68
C CYS A 335 -20.33 -16.40 -7.24
N GLY A 336 -20.86 -15.24 -7.65
CA GLY A 336 -22.14 -14.72 -7.23
C GLY A 336 -22.28 -14.40 -5.73
N ARG A 337 -21.34 -14.87 -4.89
CA ARG A 337 -21.29 -14.65 -3.44
C ARG A 337 -19.94 -14.12 -3.06
N VAL A 338 -19.89 -12.97 -2.36
CA VAL A 338 -18.63 -12.31 -2.03
C VAL A 338 -18.54 -11.99 -0.54
N LEU A 339 -17.46 -12.46 0.08
CA LEU A 339 -17.05 -12.14 1.44
C LEU A 339 -15.75 -11.33 1.41
N ILE A 340 -15.77 -10.13 1.93
CA ILE A 340 -14.60 -9.29 2.09
C ILE A 340 -14.12 -9.41 3.54
N VAL A 341 -12.82 -9.67 3.73
CA VAL A 341 -12.24 -9.89 5.07
C VAL A 341 -10.99 -9.04 5.23
N HIS A 342 -10.94 -8.23 6.27
CA HIS A 342 -9.77 -7.40 6.60
C HIS A 342 -9.69 -7.14 8.10
N GLU A 343 -8.54 -6.65 8.56
CA GLU A 343 -8.34 -6.33 9.97
C GLU A 343 -8.87 -4.96 10.37
N ASP A 344 -8.92 -4.00 9.44
CA ASP A 344 -9.41 -2.66 9.75
C ASP A 344 -10.81 -2.68 10.37
N THR A 345 -11.16 -1.64 11.12
CA THR A 345 -12.53 -1.44 11.60
C THR A 345 -13.49 -1.47 10.42
N ARG A 346 -14.74 -1.89 10.64
CA ARG A 346 -15.69 -2.06 9.55
C ARG A 346 -16.06 -0.72 8.90
N THR A 347 -16.35 0.29 9.72
CA THR A 347 -16.83 1.59 9.25
C THR A 347 -15.72 2.40 8.58
N GLY A 348 -15.95 2.84 7.36
CA GLY A 348 -15.02 3.66 6.58
C GLY A 348 -13.83 2.87 5.99
N SER A 349 -13.85 1.54 6.08
CA SER A 349 -12.79 0.66 5.58
C SER A 349 -12.69 0.63 4.05
N VAL A 350 -11.56 0.15 3.56
CA VAL A 350 -11.41 -0.22 2.14
C VAL A 350 -12.46 -1.24 1.72
N GLY A 351 -12.87 -2.15 2.62
CA GLY A 351 -13.90 -3.15 2.38
C GLY A 351 -15.24 -2.56 1.94
N GLU A 352 -15.65 -1.43 2.51
CA GLU A 352 -16.89 -0.75 2.09
C GLU A 352 -16.79 -0.21 0.66
N SER A 353 -15.65 0.32 0.25
CA SER A 353 -15.42 0.75 -1.13
C SER A 353 -15.43 -0.43 -2.10
N LEU A 354 -14.83 -1.57 -1.73
CA LEU A 354 -14.87 -2.79 -2.54
C LEU A 354 -16.29 -3.31 -2.70
N ALA A 355 -17.08 -3.32 -1.62
CA ALA A 355 -18.48 -3.74 -1.65
C ALA A 355 -19.33 -2.83 -2.54
N ALA A 356 -19.10 -1.51 -2.49
CA ALA A 356 -19.79 -0.56 -3.36
C ALA A 356 -19.48 -0.81 -4.85
N ILE A 357 -18.21 -1.03 -5.19
CA ILE A 357 -17.76 -1.35 -6.56
C ILE A 357 -18.46 -2.63 -7.06
N ILE A 358 -18.46 -3.68 -6.25
CA ILE A 358 -19.09 -4.95 -6.61
C ILE A 358 -20.61 -4.78 -6.78
N GLN A 359 -21.24 -4.05 -5.86
CA GLN A 359 -22.67 -3.78 -5.90
C GLN A 359 -23.07 -3.01 -7.15
N GLU A 360 -22.30 -2.00 -7.54
CA GLU A 360 -22.59 -1.15 -8.69
C GLU A 360 -22.40 -1.89 -10.02
N GLU A 361 -21.37 -2.76 -10.11
CA GLU A 361 -20.96 -3.35 -11.39
C GLU A 361 -21.28 -4.83 -11.56
N ALA A 362 -21.65 -5.53 -10.51
CA ALA A 362 -21.91 -6.97 -10.56
C ALA A 362 -23.25 -7.36 -9.93
N PHE A 363 -24.13 -6.41 -9.64
CA PHE A 363 -25.39 -6.66 -8.91
C PHE A 363 -26.22 -7.79 -9.51
N GLU A 364 -26.40 -7.81 -10.83
CA GLU A 364 -27.23 -8.82 -11.51
C GLU A 364 -26.65 -10.23 -11.46
N TYR A 365 -25.39 -10.36 -11.04
CA TYR A 365 -24.69 -11.65 -10.90
C TYR A 365 -24.56 -12.10 -9.45
N LEU A 366 -25.06 -11.29 -8.50
CA LEU A 366 -24.97 -11.63 -7.09
C LEU A 366 -26.15 -12.51 -6.66
N ASP A 367 -25.82 -13.65 -6.08
CA ASP A 367 -26.79 -14.57 -5.45
C ASP A 367 -27.07 -14.21 -3.99
N ALA A 368 -26.23 -13.35 -3.37
CA ALA A 368 -26.30 -12.93 -1.98
C ALA A 368 -25.76 -11.51 -1.80
N PRO A 369 -26.13 -10.80 -0.72
CA PRO A 369 -25.51 -9.52 -0.39
C PRO A 369 -23.99 -9.66 -0.20
N VAL A 370 -23.20 -8.68 -0.67
CA VAL A 370 -21.76 -8.61 -0.34
C VAL A 370 -21.61 -8.42 1.16
N ARG A 371 -20.84 -9.29 1.81
CA ARG A 371 -20.58 -9.19 3.24
C ARG A 371 -19.16 -8.76 3.52
N ILE A 372 -19.01 -7.98 4.61
CA ILE A 372 -17.72 -7.51 5.12
C ILE A 372 -17.57 -8.05 6.53
N VAL A 373 -16.44 -8.68 6.81
CA VAL A 373 -15.97 -9.03 8.16
C VAL A 373 -14.71 -8.23 8.42
N GLY A 374 -14.80 -7.29 9.34
CA GLY A 374 -13.73 -6.42 9.82
C GLY A 374 -13.73 -6.37 11.34
N SER A 375 -12.76 -5.70 11.93
CA SER A 375 -12.69 -5.51 13.38
C SER A 375 -13.83 -4.65 13.92
N LEU A 376 -14.00 -4.66 15.22
CA LEU A 376 -14.97 -3.80 15.90
C LEU A 376 -14.64 -2.32 15.68
N ASP A 377 -15.65 -1.47 15.61
CA ASP A 377 -15.48 -0.01 15.48
C ASP A 377 -15.04 0.61 16.81
N THR A 378 -13.86 0.20 17.29
CA THR A 378 -13.22 0.68 18.52
C THR A 378 -11.71 0.84 18.30
N PRO A 379 -11.01 1.63 19.14
CA PRO A 379 -9.55 1.55 19.18
C PRO A 379 -9.06 0.15 19.56
N VAL A 380 -7.87 -0.25 19.10
CA VAL A 380 -7.28 -1.56 19.42
C VAL A 380 -6.97 -1.66 20.90
N PRO A 381 -7.51 -2.67 21.64
CA PRO A 381 -7.25 -2.82 23.06
C PRO A 381 -5.83 -3.34 23.37
N TYR A 382 -5.34 -3.09 24.60
CA TYR A 382 -4.08 -3.68 25.10
C TYR A 382 -4.22 -5.10 25.61
N SER A 383 -5.34 -5.38 26.29
CA SER A 383 -5.54 -6.68 26.96
C SER A 383 -5.70 -7.78 25.91
N PRO A 384 -4.94 -8.90 26.01
CA PRO A 384 -5.02 -9.98 25.04
C PRO A 384 -6.45 -10.47 24.74
N PRO A 385 -7.30 -10.79 25.72
CA PRO A 385 -8.65 -11.24 25.42
C PRO A 385 -9.55 -10.14 24.83
N LEU A 386 -9.24 -8.85 25.04
CA LEU A 386 -9.98 -7.78 24.41
C LEU A 386 -9.49 -7.56 22.97
N GLU A 387 -8.19 -7.66 22.71
CA GLU A 387 -7.64 -7.58 21.35
C GLU A 387 -8.14 -8.77 20.51
N GLU A 388 -8.17 -9.98 21.08
CA GLU A 388 -8.74 -11.16 20.42
C GLU A 388 -10.23 -10.98 20.08
N ALA A 389 -11.01 -10.37 20.98
CA ALA A 389 -12.42 -10.06 20.76
C ALA A 389 -12.63 -8.88 19.78
N PHE A 390 -11.65 -7.98 19.64
CA PHE A 390 -11.66 -6.87 18.71
C PHE A 390 -11.44 -7.36 17.26
N LEU A 391 -10.50 -8.28 17.07
CA LEU A 391 -10.07 -8.78 15.77
C LEU A 391 -11.07 -9.82 15.22
N PRO A 392 -11.32 -9.84 13.89
CA PRO A 392 -12.13 -10.89 13.28
C PRO A 392 -11.51 -12.27 13.50
N SER A 393 -12.23 -13.14 14.15
CA SER A 393 -11.80 -14.53 14.33
C SER A 393 -12.02 -15.39 13.08
N GLU A 394 -11.31 -16.51 12.99
CA GLU A 394 -11.51 -17.48 11.91
C GLU A 394 -12.94 -18.07 11.92
N GLU A 395 -13.50 -18.24 13.11
CA GLU A 395 -14.88 -18.73 13.33
C GLU A 395 -15.92 -17.74 12.81
N GLU A 396 -15.70 -16.43 13.01
CA GLU A 396 -16.59 -15.39 12.49
C GLU A 396 -16.54 -15.33 10.98
N VAL A 397 -15.35 -15.44 10.38
CA VAL A 397 -15.17 -15.47 8.92
C VAL A 397 -15.85 -16.72 8.34
N GLU A 398 -15.68 -17.89 8.95
CA GLU A 398 -16.34 -19.14 8.53
C GLU A 398 -17.87 -19.04 8.65
N LYS A 399 -18.37 -18.50 9.77
CA LYS A 399 -19.80 -18.28 9.97
C LYS A 399 -20.38 -17.34 8.91
N ALA A 400 -19.70 -16.26 8.59
CA ALA A 400 -20.13 -15.32 7.54
C ALA A 400 -20.14 -15.99 6.17
N ALA A 401 -19.12 -16.81 5.86
CA ALA A 401 -19.06 -17.58 4.63
C ALA A 401 -20.25 -18.56 4.50
N ARG A 402 -20.54 -19.32 5.56
CA ARG A 402 -21.66 -20.28 5.58
C ARG A 402 -23.03 -19.60 5.47
N LEU A 403 -23.18 -18.41 6.08
CA LEU A 403 -24.41 -17.60 5.91
C LEU A 403 -24.60 -17.14 4.46
N LEU A 404 -23.55 -16.76 3.75
CA LEU A 404 -23.63 -16.42 2.32
C LEU A 404 -23.97 -17.61 1.45
N LEU A 405 -23.49 -18.79 1.80
CA LEU A 405 -23.76 -20.03 1.06
C LEU A 405 -25.20 -20.55 1.28
N ALA A 406 -25.90 -20.05 2.27
CA ALA A 406 -27.28 -20.41 2.56
C ALA A 406 -28.32 -19.60 1.74
N TYR A 407 -27.89 -18.54 1.04
CA TYR A 407 -28.71 -17.85 0.05
C TYR A 407 -28.87 -18.68 -1.21
#